data_052646a7e4e5fd70a3abdd3897276aad
#
_entry.id   052646a7e4e5fd70a3abdd3897276aad
#
_cell.length_a   1.000
_cell.length_b   1.000
_cell.length_c   1.000
_cell.angle_alpha   90.00
_cell.angle_beta   90.00
_cell.angle_gamma   90.00
#
_symmetry.space_group_name_H-M   'P 1'
#
loop_
_entity.id
_entity.type
_entity.pdbx_description
1 polymer ?
#
loop_
_entity_poly.entity_id
_entity_poly.type
_entity_poly.pdbx_seq_one_letter_code
_entity_poly.pdbx_strand_id
1 'polypeptide(L)'
;MNRPVVEIRKIDGYDLPVIEEAVADFFLKIKSQKITRCKRVLIKPNALGAYSPEKAVTTHPIVLEAIIRYFQDRNKEIWFGDSPGGSMGFETVWQTCGFAALAEKYHLKVINFSTAGFKELNYKGLPIKVSEALFQCGLVINVGKYKTHQLTAFTGALKNLFGFVPGLVKSEYHRLYPDTNSFANMLVSLYALIGNRITYSIIDGITGMDGTGPSAGKPHHFGLLFGSPSIPALDYTAARIMGFQLKDVPY
;
A
#
# COMPACT_ATOMS: atom_id res chain seq x y z
N MET A 1 -12.66 7.34 -23.47
CA MET A 1 -11.80 6.85 -22.36
C MET A 1 -12.55 5.75 -21.63
N ASN A 2 -11.94 4.57 -21.47
CA ASN A 2 -12.56 3.51 -20.66
C ASN A 2 -12.63 3.96 -19.20
N ARG A 3 -13.80 3.79 -18.58
CA ARG A 3 -13.98 4.07 -17.16
C ARG A 3 -13.09 3.12 -16.33
N PRO A 4 -12.39 3.60 -15.29
CA PRO A 4 -11.62 2.73 -14.43
C PRO A 4 -12.56 1.75 -13.69
N VAL A 5 -12.11 0.50 -13.56
CA VAL A 5 -12.86 -0.55 -12.85
C VAL A 5 -12.26 -0.72 -11.46
N VAL A 6 -13.11 -0.76 -10.45
CA VAL A 6 -12.77 -1.16 -9.08
C VAL A 6 -13.47 -2.47 -8.80
N GLU A 7 -12.69 -3.46 -8.40
CA GLU A 7 -13.19 -4.77 -8.01
C GLU A 7 -13.31 -4.84 -6.50
N ILE A 8 -14.39 -5.43 -6.04
CA ILE A 8 -14.68 -5.59 -4.61
C ILE A 8 -15.05 -7.05 -4.38
N ARG A 9 -14.42 -7.68 -3.38
CA ARG A 9 -14.76 -9.04 -2.92
C ARG A 9 -15.21 -8.97 -1.47
N LYS A 10 -16.33 -9.60 -1.18
CA LYS A 10 -16.74 -9.85 0.20
C LYS A 10 -15.99 -11.07 0.71
N ILE A 11 -15.29 -10.92 1.85
CA ILE A 11 -14.46 -11.94 2.45
C ILE A 11 -14.64 -11.88 3.96
N ASP A 12 -15.26 -12.91 4.55
CA ASP A 12 -15.67 -12.88 5.94
C ASP A 12 -14.51 -13.04 6.96
N GLY A 13 -13.32 -13.46 6.50
CA GLY A 13 -12.15 -13.61 7.36
C GLY A 13 -10.86 -13.79 6.58
N TYR A 14 -9.75 -13.88 7.30
CA TYR A 14 -8.44 -14.09 6.68
C TYR A 14 -8.23 -15.57 6.35
N ASP A 15 -9.04 -16.08 5.41
CA ASP A 15 -8.92 -17.43 4.83
C ASP A 15 -8.04 -17.35 3.58
N LEU A 16 -6.88 -18.02 3.60
CA LEU A 16 -5.89 -17.92 2.53
C LEU A 16 -6.42 -18.40 1.18
N PRO A 17 -7.03 -19.56 1.02
CA PRO A 17 -7.62 -20.01 -0.25
C PRO A 17 -8.62 -19.03 -0.84
N VAL A 18 -9.51 -18.48 -0.03
CA VAL A 18 -10.51 -17.49 -0.49
C VAL A 18 -9.85 -16.19 -0.96
N ILE A 19 -8.81 -15.75 -0.25
CA ILE A 19 -8.07 -14.54 -0.64
C ILE A 19 -7.22 -14.79 -1.89
N GLU A 20 -6.66 -15.99 -2.08
CA GLU A 20 -5.94 -16.37 -3.30
C GLU A 20 -6.83 -16.30 -4.54
N GLU A 21 -8.06 -16.82 -4.45
CA GLU A 21 -9.04 -16.70 -5.52
C GLU A 21 -9.33 -15.23 -5.86
N ALA A 22 -9.62 -14.42 -4.85
CA ALA A 22 -9.88 -12.99 -5.05
C ALA A 22 -8.68 -12.25 -5.67
N VAL A 23 -7.46 -12.54 -5.22
CA VAL A 23 -6.23 -11.95 -5.76
C VAL A 23 -5.99 -12.39 -7.21
N ALA A 24 -6.23 -13.65 -7.52
CA ALA A 24 -6.11 -14.18 -8.89
C ALA A 24 -7.08 -13.44 -9.83
N ASP A 25 -8.34 -13.27 -9.43
CA ASP A 25 -9.35 -12.54 -10.20
C ASP A 25 -8.93 -11.07 -10.41
N PHE A 26 -8.47 -10.39 -9.37
CA PHE A 26 -7.99 -9.01 -9.47
C PHE A 26 -6.86 -8.88 -10.48
N PHE A 27 -5.94 -9.81 -10.50
CA PHE A 27 -4.78 -9.75 -11.37
C PHE A 27 -5.06 -10.15 -12.83
N LEU A 28 -6.26 -10.68 -13.15
CA LEU A 28 -6.72 -10.79 -14.53
C LEU A 28 -6.80 -9.42 -15.23
N LYS A 29 -6.93 -8.30 -14.47
CA LYS A 29 -6.89 -6.93 -15.02
C LYS A 29 -5.49 -6.45 -15.38
N ILE A 30 -4.45 -7.14 -14.91
CA ILE A 30 -3.08 -6.84 -15.34
C ILE A 30 -2.87 -7.54 -16.69
N LYS A 31 -2.43 -6.79 -17.70
CA LYS A 31 -2.12 -7.39 -19.01
C LYS A 31 -1.14 -8.56 -18.83
N SER A 32 -1.53 -9.75 -19.26
CA SER A 32 -0.74 -10.98 -19.11
C SER A 32 0.69 -10.83 -19.62
N GLN A 33 0.88 -10.13 -20.75
CA GLN A 33 2.19 -9.82 -21.32
C GLN A 33 3.09 -9.02 -20.37
N LYS A 34 2.51 -8.12 -19.54
CA LYS A 34 3.28 -7.37 -18.55
C LYS A 34 3.79 -8.32 -17.45
N ILE A 35 2.93 -9.22 -16.98
CA ILE A 35 3.33 -10.23 -15.99
C ILE A 35 4.42 -11.14 -16.57
N THR A 36 4.22 -11.65 -17.80
CA THR A 36 5.17 -12.58 -18.42
C THR A 36 6.56 -11.96 -18.64
N ARG A 37 6.61 -10.73 -19.16
CA ARG A 37 7.89 -10.04 -19.50
C ARG A 37 8.69 -9.58 -18.28
N CYS A 38 8.04 -9.28 -17.16
CA CYS A 38 8.72 -8.77 -15.97
C CYS A 38 9.29 -9.94 -15.14
N LYS A 39 10.57 -9.88 -14.84
CA LYS A 39 11.24 -10.85 -13.95
C LYS A 39 10.98 -10.55 -12.47
N ARG A 40 10.88 -9.27 -12.12
CA ARG A 40 10.77 -8.79 -10.73
C ARG A 40 9.44 -8.14 -10.45
N VAL A 41 8.89 -8.44 -9.27
CA VAL A 41 7.74 -7.75 -8.71
C VAL A 41 8.09 -7.15 -7.36
N LEU A 42 7.72 -5.90 -7.14
CA LEU A 42 7.79 -5.25 -5.84
C LEU A 42 6.41 -5.31 -5.20
N ILE A 43 6.32 -5.95 -4.04
CA ILE A 43 5.13 -5.94 -3.19
C ILE A 43 5.37 -4.95 -2.06
N LYS A 44 4.58 -3.89 -2.02
CA LYS A 44 4.65 -2.86 -1.00
C LYS A 44 3.44 -2.94 -0.08
N PRO A 45 3.61 -3.44 1.17
CA PRO A 45 2.55 -3.43 2.18
C PRO A 45 2.28 -2.02 2.71
N ASN A 46 1.37 -1.89 3.65
CA ASN A 46 1.31 -0.79 4.59
C ASN A 46 1.99 -1.23 5.90
N ALA A 47 3.19 -0.72 6.15
CA ALA A 47 4.00 -1.01 7.33
C ALA A 47 4.20 0.26 8.17
N LEU A 48 3.12 0.80 8.74
CA LEU A 48 3.15 2.09 9.46
C LEU A 48 4.10 2.05 10.66
N GLY A 49 4.10 0.96 11.42
CA GLY A 49 4.91 0.79 12.63
C GLY A 49 4.79 -0.63 13.18
N ALA A 50 5.39 -0.91 14.33
CA ALA A 50 5.39 -2.22 14.97
C ALA A 50 4.05 -2.51 15.64
N TYR A 51 3.09 -2.97 14.86
CA TYR A 51 1.76 -3.36 15.30
C TYR A 51 1.46 -4.79 14.88
N SER A 52 0.91 -5.59 15.79
CA SER A 52 0.45 -6.94 15.44
C SER A 52 -0.74 -6.87 14.46
N PRO A 53 -0.94 -7.90 13.62
CA PRO A 53 -1.98 -7.89 12.57
C PRO A 53 -3.40 -7.61 13.09
N GLU A 54 -3.70 -8.06 14.31
CA GLU A 54 -5.02 -7.92 14.94
C GLU A 54 -5.38 -6.46 15.27
N LYS A 55 -4.37 -5.57 15.31
CA LYS A 55 -4.59 -4.12 15.51
C LYS A 55 -5.13 -3.43 14.27
N ALA A 56 -5.14 -4.11 13.12
CA ALA A 56 -5.60 -3.57 11.83
C ALA A 56 -4.92 -2.23 11.42
N VAL A 57 -3.70 -1.99 11.92
CA VAL A 57 -2.89 -0.81 11.58
C VAL A 57 -2.13 -1.01 10.27
N THR A 58 -1.66 -2.23 10.04
CA THR A 58 -0.84 -2.64 8.89
C THR A 58 -1.59 -3.63 8.01
N THR A 59 -1.11 -3.83 6.77
CA THR A 59 -1.67 -4.87 5.90
C THR A 59 -1.55 -6.24 6.57
N HIS A 60 -2.61 -7.04 6.52
CA HIS A 60 -2.59 -8.35 7.14
C HIS A 60 -1.69 -9.34 6.37
N PRO A 61 -0.83 -10.13 7.06
CA PRO A 61 0.10 -11.06 6.42
C PRO A 61 -0.56 -12.03 5.44
N ILE A 62 -1.74 -12.55 5.72
CA ILE A 62 -2.44 -13.51 4.85
C ILE A 62 -2.81 -12.88 3.50
N VAL A 63 -3.16 -11.60 3.44
CA VAL A 63 -3.39 -10.90 2.16
C VAL A 63 -2.10 -10.81 1.36
N LEU A 64 -0.99 -10.53 2.04
CA LEU A 64 0.34 -10.48 1.41
C LEU A 64 0.78 -11.86 0.94
N GLU A 65 0.51 -12.91 1.73
CA GLU A 65 0.82 -14.29 1.40
C GLU A 65 0.13 -14.73 0.10
N ALA A 66 -1.15 -14.45 -0.06
CA ALA A 66 -1.89 -14.74 -1.29
C ALA A 66 -1.25 -14.07 -2.52
N ILE A 67 -0.82 -12.81 -2.39
CA ILE A 67 -0.15 -12.08 -3.46
C ILE A 67 1.24 -12.68 -3.76
N ILE A 68 2.00 -13.02 -2.73
CA ILE A 68 3.32 -13.63 -2.84
C ILE A 68 3.21 -14.96 -3.60
N ARG A 69 2.30 -15.85 -3.19
CA ARG A 69 2.09 -17.14 -3.83
C ARG A 69 1.70 -16.99 -5.30
N TYR A 70 0.80 -16.06 -5.62
CA TYR A 70 0.42 -15.78 -7.02
C TYR A 70 1.63 -15.48 -7.90
N PHE A 71 2.61 -14.71 -7.43
CA PHE A 71 3.80 -14.37 -8.21
C PHE A 71 4.89 -15.45 -8.14
N GLN A 72 5.00 -16.21 -7.05
CA GLN A 72 5.90 -17.37 -6.96
C GLN A 72 5.53 -18.45 -7.95
N ASP A 73 4.25 -18.80 -8.07
CA ASP A 73 3.76 -19.78 -9.05
C ASP A 73 4.06 -19.38 -10.51
N ARG A 74 4.42 -18.10 -10.71
CA ARG A 74 4.84 -17.54 -12.00
C ARG A 74 6.34 -17.30 -12.11
N ASN A 75 7.12 -17.89 -11.20
CA ASN A 75 8.58 -17.80 -11.15
C ASN A 75 9.12 -16.35 -11.15
N LYS A 76 8.50 -15.45 -10.37
CA LYS A 76 8.95 -14.06 -10.22
C LYS A 76 9.90 -13.93 -9.04
N GLU A 77 10.95 -13.14 -9.22
CA GLU A 77 11.77 -12.62 -8.11
C GLU A 77 10.93 -11.59 -7.36
N ILE A 78 10.65 -11.85 -6.08
CA ILE A 78 9.78 -11.00 -5.27
C ILE A 78 10.62 -10.12 -4.36
N TRP A 79 10.48 -8.81 -4.54
CA TRP A 79 10.98 -7.80 -3.63
C TRP A 79 9.84 -7.37 -2.72
N PHE A 80 10.11 -7.36 -1.42
CA PHE A 80 9.12 -7.09 -0.40
C PHE A 80 9.61 -5.97 0.52
N GLY A 81 8.96 -4.81 0.49
CA GLY A 81 9.52 -3.67 1.18
C GLY A 81 8.57 -2.51 1.43
N ASP A 82 8.97 -1.69 2.38
CA ASP A 82 8.34 -0.41 2.73
C ASP A 82 9.40 0.48 3.44
N SER A 83 9.00 1.68 3.79
CA SER A 83 9.67 2.55 4.74
C SER A 83 8.71 2.83 5.89
N PRO A 84 8.82 2.15 7.03
CA PRO A 84 7.99 2.41 8.20
C PRO A 84 8.09 3.85 8.68
N GLY A 85 7.02 4.33 9.30
CA GLY A 85 7.03 5.59 10.04
C GLY A 85 7.48 5.40 11.50
N GLY A 86 7.74 6.52 12.19
CA GLY A 86 8.07 6.50 13.61
C GLY A 86 9.53 6.15 13.92
N SER A 87 9.81 5.94 15.22
CA SER A 87 11.16 5.76 15.77
C SER A 87 11.61 4.30 15.88
N MET A 88 10.72 3.33 15.59
CA MET A 88 11.04 1.91 15.70
C MET A 88 11.85 1.44 14.47
N GLY A 89 12.86 0.60 14.72
CA GLY A 89 13.68 0.03 13.66
C GLY A 89 12.88 -0.82 12.66
N PHE A 90 13.33 -0.85 11.42
CA PHE A 90 12.71 -1.59 10.33
C PHE A 90 12.47 -3.07 10.69
N GLU A 91 13.46 -3.73 11.26
CA GLU A 91 13.43 -5.14 11.64
C GLU A 91 12.35 -5.41 12.68
N THR A 92 12.22 -4.54 13.69
CA THR A 92 11.19 -4.65 14.72
C THR A 92 9.79 -4.54 14.11
N VAL A 93 9.60 -3.59 13.20
CA VAL A 93 8.31 -3.44 12.48
C VAL A 93 8.03 -4.70 11.65
N TRP A 94 9.03 -5.18 10.92
CA TRP A 94 8.88 -6.35 10.03
C TRP A 94 8.51 -7.62 10.79
N GLN A 95 9.16 -7.84 11.95
CA GLN A 95 8.84 -8.95 12.85
C GLN A 95 7.44 -8.83 13.44
N THR A 96 7.13 -7.67 14.05
CA THR A 96 5.85 -7.48 14.75
C THR A 96 4.64 -7.57 13.81
N CYS A 97 4.78 -7.09 12.56
CA CYS A 97 3.73 -7.20 11.55
C CYS A 97 3.58 -8.61 10.94
N GLY A 98 4.44 -9.57 11.29
CA GLY A 98 4.45 -10.92 10.70
C GLY A 98 5.09 -10.98 9.31
N PHE A 99 5.71 -9.90 8.83
CA PHE A 99 6.29 -9.82 7.49
C PHE A 99 7.62 -10.55 7.39
N ALA A 100 8.39 -10.61 8.48
CA ALA A 100 9.65 -11.37 8.55
C ALA A 100 9.42 -12.87 8.33
N ALA A 101 8.37 -13.44 8.95
CA ALA A 101 8.02 -14.84 8.76
C ALA A 101 7.62 -15.16 7.31
N LEU A 102 6.90 -14.25 6.63
CA LEU A 102 6.61 -14.40 5.20
C LEU A 102 7.88 -14.33 4.35
N ALA A 103 8.76 -13.39 4.66
CA ALA A 103 10.00 -13.22 3.92
C ALA A 103 10.90 -14.45 4.03
N GLU A 104 11.00 -15.04 5.21
CA GLU A 104 11.73 -16.28 5.45
C GLU A 104 11.08 -17.47 4.72
N LYS A 105 9.77 -17.69 4.94
CA LYS A 105 9.00 -18.79 4.36
C LYS A 105 9.09 -18.86 2.84
N TYR A 106 9.10 -17.71 2.19
CA TYR A 106 9.06 -17.59 0.73
C TYR A 106 10.37 -17.10 0.11
N HIS A 107 11.44 -17.03 0.88
CA HIS A 107 12.77 -16.57 0.45
C HIS A 107 12.73 -15.22 -0.28
N LEU A 108 12.00 -14.25 0.27
CA LEU A 108 11.79 -12.95 -0.36
C LEU A 108 13.00 -12.04 -0.21
N LYS A 109 13.25 -11.19 -1.19
CA LYS A 109 14.21 -10.11 -1.06
C LYS A 109 13.58 -8.94 -0.31
N VAL A 110 13.91 -8.80 0.97
CA VAL A 110 13.43 -7.69 1.81
C VAL A 110 14.19 -6.42 1.50
N ILE A 111 13.46 -5.32 1.31
CA ILE A 111 14.01 -4.00 0.97
C ILE A 111 13.51 -2.95 1.96
N ASN A 112 14.43 -2.37 2.71
CA ASN A 112 14.15 -1.18 3.51
C ASN A 112 14.27 0.07 2.60
N PHE A 113 13.14 0.71 2.29
CA PHE A 113 13.13 1.88 1.40
C PHE A 113 13.83 3.10 1.99
N SER A 114 14.08 3.12 3.30
CA SER A 114 14.83 4.20 3.94
C SER A 114 16.33 4.15 3.63
N THR A 115 16.86 2.96 3.32
CA THR A 115 18.31 2.73 3.11
C THR A 115 18.66 2.26 1.69
N ALA A 116 17.64 1.98 0.85
CA ALA A 116 17.83 1.46 -0.51
C ALA A 116 18.24 2.51 -1.55
N GLY A 117 18.67 3.70 -1.12
CA GLY A 117 18.89 4.83 -2.01
C GLY A 117 17.59 5.53 -2.41
N PHE A 118 17.72 6.73 -2.96
CA PHE A 118 16.57 7.50 -3.43
C PHE A 118 16.89 8.28 -4.71
N LYS A 119 15.84 8.57 -5.47
CA LYS A 119 15.84 9.57 -6.55
C LYS A 119 15.04 10.77 -6.09
N GLU A 120 15.55 11.97 -6.37
CA GLU A 120 14.78 13.19 -6.23
C GLU A 120 14.05 13.46 -7.54
N LEU A 121 12.74 13.53 -7.48
CA LEU A 121 11.84 13.83 -8.58
C LEU A 121 11.23 15.20 -8.34
N ASN A 122 10.88 15.91 -9.40
CA ASN A 122 10.29 17.25 -9.28
C ASN A 122 8.90 17.29 -9.93
N TYR A 123 7.91 17.76 -9.17
CA TYR A 123 6.58 18.05 -9.70
C TYR A 123 6.24 19.53 -9.48
N LYS A 124 6.19 20.29 -10.58
CA LYS A 124 5.85 21.74 -10.55
C LYS A 124 6.67 22.55 -9.53
N GLY A 125 7.97 22.28 -9.42
CA GLY A 125 8.86 22.96 -8.47
C GLY A 125 8.96 22.30 -7.09
N LEU A 126 8.16 21.27 -6.80
CA LEU A 126 8.21 20.52 -5.56
C LEU A 126 9.15 19.31 -5.70
N PRO A 127 10.32 19.29 -5.05
CA PRO A 127 11.21 18.12 -5.04
C PRO A 127 10.68 17.06 -4.07
N ILE A 128 10.58 15.81 -4.54
CA ILE A 128 10.15 14.68 -3.71
C ILE A 128 11.16 13.55 -3.84
N LYS A 129 11.69 13.07 -2.72
CA LYS A 129 12.60 11.93 -2.65
C LYS A 129 11.81 10.63 -2.64
N VAL A 130 12.14 9.73 -3.55
CA VAL A 130 11.47 8.44 -3.72
C VAL A 130 12.51 7.32 -3.76
N SER A 131 12.28 6.24 -3.01
CA SER A 131 13.19 5.09 -2.96
C SER A 131 13.47 4.53 -4.36
N GLU A 132 14.74 4.23 -4.63
CA GLU A 132 15.18 3.63 -5.90
C GLU A 132 14.58 2.25 -6.16
N ALA A 133 14.17 1.53 -5.11
CA ALA A 133 13.54 0.22 -5.24
C ALA A 133 12.33 0.22 -6.18
N LEU A 134 11.55 1.32 -6.20
CA LEU A 134 10.41 1.50 -7.09
C LEU A 134 10.80 1.36 -8.58
N PHE A 135 11.99 1.82 -8.96
CA PHE A 135 12.42 1.89 -10.35
C PHE A 135 13.13 0.62 -10.84
N GLN A 136 13.43 -0.30 -9.92
CA GLN A 136 14.16 -1.54 -10.22
C GLN A 136 13.25 -2.72 -10.56
N CYS A 137 11.93 -2.57 -10.37
CA CYS A 137 10.94 -3.61 -10.64
C CYS A 137 10.00 -3.20 -11.76
N GLY A 138 9.68 -4.15 -12.64
CA GLY A 138 8.75 -3.93 -13.76
C GLY A 138 7.28 -4.05 -13.35
N LEU A 139 7.00 -4.73 -12.24
CA LEU A 139 5.69 -4.85 -11.62
C LEU A 139 5.77 -4.26 -10.21
N VAL A 140 4.78 -3.45 -9.84
CA VAL A 140 4.66 -2.89 -8.48
C VAL A 140 3.22 -3.09 -8.00
N ILE A 141 3.08 -3.84 -6.92
CA ILE A 141 1.80 -4.10 -6.25
C ILE A 141 1.78 -3.31 -4.95
N ASN A 142 0.86 -2.37 -4.87
CA ASN A 142 0.68 -1.49 -3.72
C ASN A 142 -0.46 -2.03 -2.86
N VAL A 143 -0.17 -2.46 -1.63
CA VAL A 143 -1.15 -3.12 -0.76
C VAL A 143 -1.41 -2.26 0.48
N GLY A 144 -2.45 -1.44 0.40
CA GLY A 144 -2.87 -0.54 1.47
C GLY A 144 -3.70 -1.23 2.55
N LYS A 145 -3.96 -0.49 3.62
CA LYS A 145 -4.88 -0.88 4.71
C LYS A 145 -6.07 0.07 4.72
N TYR A 146 -7.27 -0.48 4.88
CA TYR A 146 -8.53 0.25 4.95
C TYR A 146 -8.71 0.86 6.33
N LYS A 147 -8.50 2.16 6.46
CA LYS A 147 -8.54 2.82 7.78
C LYS A 147 -8.81 4.32 7.71
N THR A 148 -9.41 4.85 8.77
CA THR A 148 -9.53 6.28 9.03
C THR A 148 -8.16 6.93 9.28
N HIS A 149 -8.09 8.25 9.20
CA HIS A 149 -6.87 9.01 9.45
C HIS A 149 -7.18 10.44 9.91
N GLN A 150 -6.59 10.88 11.02
CA GLN A 150 -6.85 12.21 11.59
C GLN A 150 -6.54 13.36 10.63
N LEU A 151 -5.40 13.30 9.90
CA LEU A 151 -4.99 14.39 9.00
C LEU A 151 -5.65 14.32 7.62
N THR A 152 -5.88 13.13 7.08
CA THR A 152 -6.34 12.95 5.69
C THR A 152 -7.69 12.25 5.60
N ALA A 153 -8.43 12.16 6.69
CA ALA A 153 -9.69 11.46 6.87
C ALA A 153 -9.61 9.96 6.57
N PHE A 154 -9.05 9.59 5.44
CA PHE A 154 -8.96 8.22 4.93
C PHE A 154 -7.51 7.80 4.65
N THR A 155 -7.23 6.52 4.81
CA THR A 155 -6.00 5.85 4.35
C THR A 155 -6.38 4.73 3.39
N GLY A 156 -5.92 4.83 2.16
CA GLY A 156 -6.11 3.84 1.11
C GLY A 156 -4.82 3.59 0.34
N ALA A 157 -4.96 3.42 -0.97
CA ALA A 157 -3.84 3.12 -1.85
C ALA A 157 -2.98 4.35 -2.14
N LEU A 158 -3.57 5.56 -2.28
CA LEU A 158 -2.83 6.78 -2.58
C LEU A 158 -1.90 7.15 -1.43
N LYS A 159 -2.45 7.24 -0.22
CA LYS A 159 -1.64 7.55 0.96
C LYS A 159 -0.58 6.48 1.23
N ASN A 160 -0.82 5.22 0.86
CA ASN A 160 0.18 4.16 0.99
C ASN A 160 1.44 4.42 0.13
N LEU A 161 1.34 5.21 -0.95
CA LEU A 161 2.50 5.62 -1.75
C LEU A 161 3.52 6.42 -0.95
N PHE A 162 3.09 7.11 0.12
CA PHE A 162 3.99 7.83 1.01
C PHE A 162 5.06 6.92 1.66
N GLY A 163 4.82 5.61 1.70
CA GLY A 163 5.82 4.62 2.08
C GLY A 163 7.01 4.53 1.12
N PHE A 164 6.92 5.02 -0.12
CA PHE A 164 8.09 5.12 -1.01
C PHE A 164 9.02 6.29 -0.67
N VAL A 165 8.58 7.23 0.15
CA VAL A 165 9.43 8.29 0.68
C VAL A 165 10.32 7.71 1.79
N PRO A 166 11.66 7.91 1.78
CA PRO A 166 12.54 7.44 2.84
C PRO A 166 12.14 7.93 4.23
N GLY A 167 12.28 7.08 5.26
CA GLY A 167 11.73 7.32 6.60
C GLY A 167 12.11 8.66 7.25
N LEU A 168 13.39 9.04 7.20
CA LEU A 168 13.86 10.31 7.76
C LEU A 168 13.23 11.53 7.06
N VAL A 169 13.01 11.44 5.73
CA VAL A 169 12.39 12.51 4.94
C VAL A 169 10.90 12.66 5.25
N LYS A 170 10.21 11.61 5.70
CA LYS A 170 8.78 11.69 6.07
C LYS A 170 8.52 12.69 7.20
N SER A 171 9.36 12.68 8.23
CA SER A 171 9.24 13.61 9.35
C SER A 171 9.45 15.06 8.89
N GLU A 172 10.38 15.27 7.96
CA GLU A 172 10.58 16.56 7.34
C GLU A 172 9.35 17.02 6.56
N TYR A 173 8.74 16.14 5.76
CA TYR A 173 7.53 16.46 5.00
C TYR A 173 6.32 16.75 5.89
N HIS A 174 6.15 16.05 7.02
CA HIS A 174 5.13 16.40 7.99
C HIS A 174 5.36 17.78 8.61
N ARG A 175 6.62 18.20 8.79
CA ARG A 175 6.97 19.53 9.27
C ARG A 175 6.78 20.63 8.22
N LEU A 176 7.08 20.33 6.95
CA LEU A 176 6.93 21.26 5.82
C LEU A 176 5.47 21.42 5.39
N TYR A 177 4.66 20.38 5.55
CA TYR A 177 3.24 20.32 5.16
C TYR A 177 2.37 19.97 6.38
N PRO A 178 2.26 20.90 7.37
CA PRO A 178 1.64 20.58 8.66
C PRO A 178 0.12 20.53 8.63
N ASP A 179 -0.51 21.17 7.66
CA ASP A 179 -1.97 21.22 7.51
C ASP A 179 -2.48 20.20 6.48
N THR A 180 -3.77 19.90 6.58
CA THR A 180 -4.44 18.91 5.74
C THR A 180 -4.28 19.17 4.24
N ASN A 181 -4.44 20.42 3.80
CA ASN A 181 -4.43 20.74 2.37
C ASN A 181 -3.02 20.68 1.78
N SER A 182 -2.03 21.25 2.48
CA SER A 182 -0.64 21.20 2.03
C SER A 182 -0.11 19.76 1.97
N PHE A 183 -0.43 18.94 2.98
CA PHE A 183 -0.04 17.53 2.98
C PHE A 183 -0.75 16.73 1.89
N ALA A 184 -2.05 16.97 1.66
CA ALA A 184 -2.79 16.34 0.58
C ALA A 184 -2.21 16.71 -0.80
N ASN A 185 -1.88 17.98 -1.03
CA ASN A 185 -1.23 18.42 -2.26
C ASN A 185 0.13 17.76 -2.48
N MET A 186 0.90 17.55 -1.43
CA MET A 186 2.16 16.79 -1.49
C MET A 186 1.90 15.33 -1.88
N LEU A 187 0.89 14.67 -1.30
CA LEU A 187 0.52 13.30 -1.66
C LEU A 187 0.05 13.18 -3.12
N VAL A 188 -0.75 14.12 -3.60
CA VAL A 188 -1.19 14.19 -5.01
C VAL A 188 0.01 14.41 -5.94
N SER A 189 0.97 15.27 -5.55
CA SER A 189 2.21 15.48 -6.29
C SER A 189 3.06 14.22 -6.37
N LEU A 190 3.18 13.49 -5.26
CA LEU A 190 3.84 12.18 -5.24
C LEU A 190 3.13 11.19 -6.18
N TYR A 191 1.79 11.12 -6.12
CA TYR A 191 1.02 10.27 -7.05
C TYR A 191 1.26 10.66 -8.52
N ALA A 192 1.27 11.95 -8.84
CA ALA A 192 1.54 12.42 -10.20
C ALA A 192 2.93 11.98 -10.71
N LEU A 193 3.92 11.90 -9.83
CA LEU A 193 5.28 11.48 -10.15
C LEU A 193 5.42 9.96 -10.34
N ILE A 194 4.78 9.17 -9.47
CA ILE A 194 5.05 7.72 -9.41
C ILE A 194 3.84 6.82 -9.67
N GLY A 195 2.63 7.37 -9.75
CA GLY A 195 1.40 6.58 -9.91
C GLY A 195 1.41 5.67 -11.15
N ASN A 196 2.04 6.11 -12.23
CA ASN A 196 2.19 5.32 -13.46
C ASN A 196 3.14 4.10 -13.31
N ARG A 197 3.93 4.05 -12.26
CA ARG A 197 4.78 2.89 -11.91
C ARG A 197 3.99 1.81 -11.19
N ILE A 198 2.91 2.18 -10.52
CA ILE A 198 2.08 1.22 -9.79
C ILE A 198 1.28 0.39 -10.80
N THR A 199 1.47 -0.93 -10.74
CA THR A 199 0.79 -1.82 -11.68
C THR A 199 -0.63 -2.11 -11.24
N TYR A 200 -0.81 -2.35 -9.94
CA TYR A 200 -2.10 -2.64 -9.33
C TYR A 200 -2.09 -2.27 -7.86
N SER A 201 -3.22 -1.85 -7.34
CA SER A 201 -3.37 -1.57 -5.91
C SER A 201 -4.49 -2.42 -5.32
N ILE A 202 -4.24 -2.92 -4.11
CA ILE A 202 -5.20 -3.64 -3.28
C ILE A 202 -5.35 -2.87 -1.97
N ILE A 203 -6.57 -2.80 -1.43
CA ILE A 203 -6.84 -2.30 -0.09
C ILE A 203 -7.42 -3.44 0.75
N ASP A 204 -6.69 -3.81 1.79
CA ASP A 204 -7.13 -4.78 2.79
C ASP A 204 -8.12 -4.12 3.74
N GLY A 205 -9.40 -4.43 3.56
CA GLY A 205 -10.53 -4.02 4.36
C GLY A 205 -11.29 -5.21 4.98
N ILE A 206 -10.70 -6.41 5.05
CA ILE A 206 -11.33 -7.54 5.74
C ILE A 206 -11.53 -7.15 7.20
N THR A 207 -10.48 -6.80 7.91
CA THR A 207 -10.56 -6.05 9.17
C THR A 207 -9.83 -4.73 8.99
N GLY A 208 -10.53 -3.65 8.94
CA GLY A 208 -9.97 -2.30 8.83
C GLY A 208 -9.91 -1.61 10.18
N MET A 209 -9.66 -0.29 10.16
CA MET A 209 -9.65 0.52 11.38
C MET A 209 -10.63 1.69 11.26
N ASP A 210 -11.41 1.90 12.30
CA ASP A 210 -12.31 3.03 12.45
C ASP A 210 -11.92 3.92 13.65
N GLY A 211 -12.42 5.15 13.66
CA GLY A 211 -12.19 6.13 14.74
C GLY A 211 -10.87 6.89 14.58
N THR A 212 -10.05 6.93 15.63
CA THR A 212 -8.84 7.76 15.73
C THR A 212 -7.64 7.12 14.98
N GLY A 213 -7.80 6.87 13.67
CA GLY A 213 -6.70 6.38 12.82
C GLY A 213 -5.56 7.41 12.67
N PRO A 214 -4.39 6.99 12.22
CA PRO A 214 -4.09 5.74 11.53
C PRO A 214 -3.67 4.57 12.43
N SER A 215 -3.53 4.75 13.76
CA SER A 215 -2.99 3.73 14.66
C SER A 215 -3.68 3.63 16.03
N ALA A 216 -4.46 4.64 16.42
CA ALA A 216 -5.16 4.71 17.71
C ALA A 216 -6.68 4.45 17.60
N GLY A 217 -7.15 4.06 16.43
CA GLY A 217 -8.54 3.65 16.24
C GLY A 217 -8.81 2.22 16.71
N LYS A 218 -10.00 1.72 16.41
CA LYS A 218 -10.44 0.38 16.77
C LYS A 218 -10.49 -0.51 15.52
N PRO A 219 -10.03 -1.78 15.59
CA PRO A 219 -10.29 -2.74 14.53
C PRO A 219 -11.80 -2.89 14.30
N HIS A 220 -12.19 -2.89 13.03
CA HIS A 220 -13.57 -3.08 12.61
C HIS A 220 -13.61 -4.06 11.43
N HIS A 221 -14.51 -5.03 11.52
CA HIS A 221 -14.71 -6.00 10.46
C HIS A 221 -15.60 -5.41 9.37
N PHE A 222 -15.00 -5.09 8.22
CA PHE A 222 -15.76 -4.63 7.03
C PHE A 222 -16.04 -5.79 6.07
N GLY A 223 -15.25 -6.84 6.11
CA GLY A 223 -15.41 -8.01 5.26
C GLY A 223 -15.15 -7.73 3.78
N LEU A 224 -14.27 -6.78 3.44
CA LEU A 224 -14.06 -6.32 2.07
C LEU A 224 -12.59 -6.34 1.66
N LEU A 225 -12.33 -6.83 0.46
CA LEU A 225 -11.06 -6.68 -0.24
C LEU A 225 -11.31 -5.89 -1.52
N PHE A 226 -10.54 -4.83 -1.76
CA PHE A 226 -10.69 -3.97 -2.92
C PHE A 226 -9.48 -4.07 -3.84
N GLY A 227 -9.69 -3.97 -5.14
CA GLY A 227 -8.60 -3.99 -6.12
C GLY A 227 -8.86 -3.09 -7.32
N SER A 228 -7.82 -2.40 -7.82
CA SER A 228 -7.89 -1.63 -9.06
C SER A 228 -6.51 -1.29 -9.61
N PRO A 229 -6.34 -1.17 -10.93
CA PRO A 229 -5.16 -0.53 -11.51
C PRO A 229 -5.20 1.01 -11.37
N SER A 230 -6.35 1.60 -11.00
CA SER A 230 -6.52 3.04 -10.82
C SER A 230 -6.60 3.40 -9.34
N ILE A 231 -5.54 3.98 -8.80
CA ILE A 231 -5.48 4.41 -7.40
C ILE A 231 -6.59 5.41 -7.05
N PRO A 232 -6.84 6.49 -7.84
CA PRO A 232 -7.92 7.43 -7.49
C PRO A 232 -9.30 6.80 -7.47
N ALA A 233 -9.61 5.91 -8.44
CA ALA A 233 -10.89 5.22 -8.45
C ALA A 233 -11.04 4.27 -7.27
N LEU A 234 -9.95 3.57 -6.91
CA LEU A 234 -9.91 2.66 -5.78
C LEU A 234 -10.18 3.40 -4.47
N ASP A 235 -9.43 4.47 -4.20
CA ASP A 235 -9.57 5.25 -2.96
C ASP A 235 -10.94 5.96 -2.90
N TYR A 236 -11.42 6.52 -4.01
CA TYR A 236 -12.76 7.10 -4.09
C TYR A 236 -13.84 6.09 -3.69
N THR A 237 -13.80 4.90 -4.30
CA THR A 237 -14.80 3.85 -4.03
C THR A 237 -14.72 3.36 -2.58
N ALA A 238 -13.52 3.08 -2.10
CA ALA A 238 -13.28 2.60 -0.75
C ALA A 238 -13.70 3.65 0.31
N ALA A 239 -13.35 4.92 0.12
CA ALA A 239 -13.75 6.00 1.01
C ALA A 239 -15.28 6.20 1.03
N ARG A 240 -15.95 6.11 -0.13
CA ARG A 240 -17.40 6.19 -0.21
C ARG A 240 -18.11 5.07 0.55
N ILE A 241 -17.59 3.85 0.50
CA ILE A 241 -18.12 2.70 1.25
C ILE A 241 -17.89 2.87 2.76
N MET A 242 -16.80 3.54 3.18
CA MET A 242 -16.55 3.89 4.58
C MET A 242 -17.48 5.02 5.09
N GLY A 243 -18.25 5.67 4.20
CA GLY A 243 -19.19 6.73 4.55
C GLY A 243 -18.71 8.15 4.26
N PHE A 244 -17.47 8.34 3.78
CA PHE A 244 -16.95 9.66 3.43
C PHE A 244 -17.60 10.20 2.16
N GLN A 245 -17.80 11.52 2.12
CA GLN A 245 -18.12 12.24 0.89
C GLN A 245 -16.82 12.70 0.21
N LEU A 246 -16.90 13.07 -1.08
CA LEU A 246 -15.74 13.55 -1.82
C LEU A 246 -15.02 14.72 -1.13
N LYS A 247 -15.77 15.64 -0.53
CA LYS A 247 -15.25 16.81 0.19
C LYS A 247 -14.52 16.48 1.49
N ASP A 248 -14.72 15.28 2.04
CA ASP A 248 -14.16 14.87 3.33
C ASP A 248 -12.74 14.33 3.18
N VAL A 249 -12.39 13.83 1.98
CA VAL A 249 -11.06 13.29 1.67
C VAL A 249 -10.29 14.32 0.85
N PRO A 250 -9.19 14.87 1.39
CA PRO A 250 -8.55 16.06 0.81
C PRO A 250 -7.66 15.78 -0.42
N TYR A 251 -7.52 14.51 -0.86
CA TYR A 251 -6.68 14.11 -1.99
C TYR A 251 -7.39 13.27 -3.06
#